data_b6a46e82d364336b81b23a771709d384
#
_entry.id   b6a46e82d364336b81b23a771709d384
#
_cell.length_a   1.000
_cell.length_b   1.000
_cell.length_c   1.000
_cell.angle_alpha   90.00
_cell.angle_beta   90.00
_cell.angle_gamma   90.00
#
_symmetry.space_group_name_H-M   'P 1'
#
loop_
_entity.id
_entity.type
_entity.pdbx_description
1 polymer ?
#
loop_
_entity_poly.entity_id
_entity_poly.type
_entity_poly.pdbx_seq_one_letter_code
_entity_poly.pdbx_strand_id
1 'polypeptide(L)'
;MKLAHLADLHLGFRQYDRQTPRGGNQREADVAEAFRRTVDDLLVQRPDLIVVAGDVFHSVRPTNPAILFLFQQLHRLRAGLTDAPIVVIAGNHDTPRSAETGTILKLYEALGVHVVADQARRISFPQLDCAVLAVPHQALMQAERPALRPERGAAHNILVLHGVLEDIIDPEWSVSDYGSARLTRADLAAAQWDYVALGGYHVLHDVAANAWYAGSLEYVNPRAWVQVREEASRNVPGKGYLLVDVPGAHTTFRPVAGARKHLDLPPIHGAGLTARQLDEQIAQRVAGSKPAIDDQVVRLIVYDVAAATGRDLDHPAIRQYKARALNFHLDVRRPEPQRVVGVGAPGRRQTLPDTLREFLGRRPLDADLDRDEFVRLGVEYLDRVGGEGAEASA
;
A
#
# COMPACT_ATOMS: atom_id res chain seq x y z
N MET A 1 -14.13 -18.93 20.25
CA MET A 1 -13.38 -19.36 19.05
C MET A 1 -12.27 -18.36 18.80
N LYS A 2 -11.05 -18.84 18.58
CA LYS A 2 -9.89 -18.01 18.27
C LYS A 2 -9.69 -17.92 16.75
N LEU A 3 -9.77 -16.74 16.20
CA LEU A 3 -9.59 -16.45 14.77
C LEU A 3 -8.21 -15.81 14.53
N ALA A 4 -7.46 -16.28 13.54
CA ALA A 4 -6.31 -15.55 13.01
C ALA A 4 -6.69 -14.80 11.72
N HIS A 5 -6.49 -13.49 11.70
CA HIS A 5 -6.79 -12.64 10.55
C HIS A 5 -5.49 -12.08 9.97
N LEU A 6 -5.18 -12.52 8.76
CA LEU A 6 -4.07 -12.07 7.92
C LEU A 6 -4.61 -11.38 6.67
N ALA A 7 -3.85 -10.45 6.11
CA ALA A 7 -4.13 -9.82 4.82
C ALA A 7 -2.82 -9.38 4.14
N ASP A 8 -2.89 -9.07 2.87
CA ASP A 8 -1.87 -8.31 2.13
C ASP A 8 -0.46 -8.92 2.27
N LEU A 9 -0.36 -10.25 2.01
CA LEU A 9 0.91 -10.99 2.12
C LEU A 9 1.89 -10.58 1.03
N HIS A 10 1.40 -10.28 -0.17
CA HIS A 10 2.18 -9.84 -1.34
C HIS A 10 3.43 -10.69 -1.62
N LEU A 11 3.31 -12.01 -1.53
CA LEU A 11 4.42 -12.91 -1.85
C LEU A 11 4.92 -12.68 -3.28
N GLY A 12 6.23 -12.55 -3.42
CA GLY A 12 6.87 -12.21 -4.69
C GLY A 12 7.10 -10.70 -4.89
N PHE A 13 6.79 -9.83 -3.90
CA PHE A 13 7.11 -8.40 -3.94
C PHE A 13 8.62 -8.18 -4.07
N ARG A 14 9.02 -7.35 -5.03
CA ARG A 14 10.42 -6.98 -5.30
C ARG A 14 10.60 -5.48 -5.29
N GLN A 15 11.66 -5.04 -4.63
CA GLN A 15 12.06 -3.65 -4.61
C GLN A 15 13.56 -3.55 -4.35
N TYR A 16 14.19 -2.52 -4.86
CA TYR A 16 15.64 -2.32 -4.78
C TYR A 16 16.46 -3.42 -5.46
N ASP A 17 17.75 -3.15 -5.69
CA ASP A 17 18.63 -4.03 -6.45
C ASP A 17 19.44 -4.99 -5.58
N ARG A 18 19.30 -4.92 -4.25
CA ARG A 18 20.03 -5.79 -3.32
C ARG A 18 19.60 -7.24 -3.52
N GLN A 19 20.58 -8.10 -3.72
CA GLN A 19 20.38 -9.54 -3.86
C GLN A 19 20.75 -10.28 -2.58
N THR A 20 20.09 -11.40 -2.35
CA THR A 20 20.47 -12.38 -1.34
C THR A 20 21.75 -13.11 -1.79
N PRO A 21 22.49 -13.80 -0.87
CA PRO A 21 23.62 -14.64 -1.26
C PRO A 21 23.30 -15.74 -2.30
N ARG A 22 22.02 -16.07 -2.47
CA ARG A 22 21.52 -17.05 -3.45
C ARG A 22 21.07 -16.42 -4.77
N GLY A 23 21.26 -15.11 -4.96
CA GLY A 23 20.95 -14.38 -6.19
C GLY A 23 19.50 -13.92 -6.34
N GLY A 24 18.62 -14.18 -5.37
CA GLY A 24 17.23 -13.65 -5.36
C GLY A 24 17.17 -12.21 -4.86
N ASN A 25 16.05 -11.50 -5.16
CA ASN A 25 15.82 -10.16 -4.63
C ASN A 25 15.66 -10.20 -3.10
N GLN A 26 16.34 -9.29 -2.37
CA GLN A 26 16.30 -9.30 -0.91
C GLN A 26 14.92 -8.99 -0.35
N ARG A 27 14.15 -8.07 -0.97
CA ARG A 27 12.79 -7.75 -0.49
C ARG A 27 11.82 -8.90 -0.68
N GLU A 28 11.94 -9.66 -1.78
CA GLU A 28 11.16 -10.89 -1.97
C GLU A 28 11.44 -11.91 -0.85
N ALA A 29 12.71 -12.05 -0.46
CA ALA A 29 13.11 -12.92 0.64
C ALA A 29 12.61 -12.41 2.00
N ASP A 30 12.63 -11.07 2.25
CA ASP A 30 12.12 -10.48 3.48
C ASP A 30 10.61 -10.74 3.66
N VAL A 31 9.82 -10.56 2.59
CA VAL A 31 8.37 -10.84 2.58
C VAL A 31 8.08 -12.32 2.83
N ALA A 32 8.82 -13.22 2.17
CA ALA A 32 8.69 -14.65 2.39
C ALA A 32 9.04 -15.02 3.85
N GLU A 33 10.09 -14.44 4.41
CA GLU A 33 10.51 -14.67 5.80
C GLU A 33 9.49 -14.15 6.80
N ALA A 34 8.86 -12.99 6.53
CA ALA A 34 7.78 -12.45 7.37
C ALA A 34 6.59 -13.43 7.45
N PHE A 35 6.17 -13.98 6.31
CA PHE A 35 5.10 -14.98 6.28
C PHE A 35 5.53 -16.29 6.95
N ARG A 36 6.75 -16.76 6.73
CA ARG A 36 7.26 -17.96 7.40
C ARG A 36 7.19 -17.83 8.92
N ARG A 37 7.64 -16.68 9.49
CA ARG A 37 7.59 -16.41 10.94
C ARG A 37 6.14 -16.31 11.44
N THR A 38 5.25 -15.74 10.65
CA THR A 38 3.82 -15.71 10.96
C THR A 38 3.26 -17.13 11.04
N VAL A 39 3.61 -18.01 10.11
CA VAL A 39 3.22 -19.43 10.16
C VAL A 39 3.79 -20.11 11.40
N ASP A 40 5.05 -19.85 11.77
CA ASP A 40 5.64 -20.41 12.99
C ASP A 40 4.86 -19.96 14.25
N ASP A 41 4.49 -18.67 14.32
CA ASP A 41 3.67 -18.17 15.45
C ASP A 41 2.25 -18.76 15.44
N LEU A 42 1.60 -18.88 14.27
CA LEU A 42 0.28 -19.50 14.16
C LEU A 42 0.25 -20.97 14.66
N LEU A 43 1.31 -21.73 14.38
CA LEU A 43 1.46 -23.09 14.89
C LEU A 43 1.55 -23.13 16.43
N VAL A 44 2.10 -22.09 17.05
CA VAL A 44 2.16 -21.92 18.51
C VAL A 44 0.82 -21.44 19.07
N GLN A 45 0.19 -20.43 18.42
CA GLN A 45 -1.05 -19.82 18.89
C GLN A 45 -2.27 -20.73 18.74
N ARG A 46 -2.22 -21.69 17.80
CA ARG A 46 -3.26 -22.68 17.51
C ARG A 46 -4.66 -22.04 17.37
N PRO A 47 -4.89 -21.15 16.39
CA PRO A 47 -6.22 -20.61 16.15
C PRO A 47 -7.18 -21.73 15.69
N ASP A 48 -8.46 -21.53 15.96
CA ASP A 48 -9.54 -22.43 15.51
C ASP A 48 -9.92 -22.19 14.04
N LEU A 49 -9.68 -20.97 13.52
CA LEU A 49 -9.94 -20.55 12.15
C LEU A 49 -8.85 -19.59 11.68
N ILE A 50 -8.38 -19.75 10.45
CA ILE A 50 -7.44 -18.82 9.81
C ILE A 50 -8.12 -18.20 8.60
N VAL A 51 -8.12 -16.87 8.51
CA VAL A 51 -8.58 -16.12 7.33
C VAL A 51 -7.45 -15.30 6.74
N VAL A 52 -7.34 -15.29 5.40
CA VAL A 52 -6.44 -14.43 4.63
C VAL A 52 -7.30 -13.55 3.74
N ALA A 53 -7.39 -12.27 4.10
CA ALA A 53 -8.29 -11.31 3.48
C ALA A 53 -7.68 -10.66 2.20
N GLY A 54 -7.15 -11.48 1.30
CA GLY A 54 -6.72 -11.10 -0.05
C GLY A 54 -5.26 -10.63 -0.16
N ASP A 55 -4.86 -10.36 -1.39
CA ASP A 55 -3.52 -9.96 -1.82
C ASP A 55 -2.43 -10.91 -1.31
N VAL A 56 -2.64 -12.19 -1.59
CA VAL A 56 -1.70 -13.26 -1.24
C VAL A 56 -0.41 -13.14 -2.05
N PHE A 57 -0.54 -12.89 -3.35
CA PHE A 57 0.59 -12.61 -4.23
C PHE A 57 0.65 -11.13 -4.62
N HIS A 58 1.86 -10.65 -4.89
CA HIS A 58 2.05 -9.27 -5.39
C HIS A 58 1.66 -9.10 -6.86
N SER A 59 1.52 -10.16 -7.59
CA SER A 59 1.20 -10.16 -9.02
C SER A 59 0.30 -11.33 -9.37
N VAL A 60 -0.61 -11.10 -10.31
CA VAL A 60 -1.49 -12.13 -10.90
C VAL A 60 -0.70 -13.32 -11.46
N ARG A 61 0.54 -13.09 -11.88
CA ARG A 61 1.48 -14.12 -12.36
C ARG A 61 2.70 -14.17 -11.44
N PRO A 62 2.57 -14.80 -10.25
CA PRO A 62 3.68 -14.91 -9.32
C PRO A 62 4.79 -15.81 -9.88
N THR A 63 5.98 -15.67 -9.33
CA THR A 63 7.10 -16.53 -9.69
C THR A 63 6.91 -17.95 -9.15
N ASN A 64 7.46 -18.96 -9.82
CA ASN A 64 7.43 -20.34 -9.32
C ASN A 64 7.98 -20.48 -7.89
N PRO A 65 9.08 -19.80 -7.49
CA PRO A 65 9.50 -19.81 -6.09
C PRO A 65 8.44 -19.31 -5.11
N ALA A 66 7.72 -18.23 -5.43
CA ALA A 66 6.64 -17.71 -4.58
C ALA A 66 5.47 -18.70 -4.46
N ILE A 67 5.09 -19.34 -5.58
CA ILE A 67 4.03 -20.37 -5.61
C ILE A 67 4.41 -21.57 -4.73
N LEU A 68 5.61 -22.10 -4.91
CA LEU A 68 6.11 -23.25 -4.13
C LEU A 68 6.26 -22.89 -2.65
N PHE A 69 6.70 -21.67 -2.35
CA PHE A 69 6.83 -21.19 -0.98
C PHE A 69 5.48 -21.15 -0.27
N LEU A 70 4.45 -20.55 -0.88
CA LEU A 70 3.10 -20.53 -0.32
C LEU A 70 2.56 -21.95 -0.10
N PHE A 71 2.74 -22.85 -1.09
CA PHE A 71 2.35 -24.25 -0.96
C PHE A 71 2.97 -24.90 0.29
N GLN A 72 4.28 -24.72 0.47
CA GLN A 72 4.99 -25.28 1.62
C GLN A 72 4.46 -24.74 2.95
N GLN A 73 4.20 -23.43 3.04
CA GLN A 73 3.73 -22.81 4.26
C GLN A 73 2.27 -23.25 4.59
N LEU A 74 1.37 -23.29 3.60
CA LEU A 74 0.01 -23.78 3.78
C LEU A 74 -0.02 -25.27 4.15
N HIS A 75 0.85 -26.07 3.52
CA HIS A 75 1.00 -27.48 3.89
C HIS A 75 1.47 -27.65 5.35
N ARG A 76 2.41 -26.81 5.82
CA ARG A 76 2.85 -26.82 7.23
C ARG A 76 1.70 -26.46 8.18
N LEU A 77 0.90 -25.46 7.86
CA LEU A 77 -0.28 -25.09 8.65
C LEU A 77 -1.29 -26.24 8.71
N ARG A 78 -1.61 -26.84 7.56
CA ARG A 78 -2.55 -27.98 7.49
C ARG A 78 -2.06 -29.20 8.28
N ALA A 79 -0.75 -29.49 8.23
CA ALA A 79 -0.16 -30.59 8.98
C ALA A 79 -0.11 -30.33 10.50
N GLY A 80 0.12 -29.09 10.93
CA GLY A 80 0.23 -28.73 12.34
C GLY A 80 -1.09 -28.32 13.01
N LEU A 81 -2.11 -27.92 12.21
CA LEU A 81 -3.43 -27.45 12.65
C LEU A 81 -4.52 -28.17 11.84
N THR A 82 -4.64 -29.48 12.04
CA THR A 82 -5.51 -30.39 11.23
C THR A 82 -6.97 -29.96 11.26
N ASP A 83 -7.43 -29.46 12.40
CA ASP A 83 -8.85 -29.14 12.64
C ASP A 83 -9.20 -27.68 12.34
N ALA A 84 -8.19 -26.82 12.15
CA ALA A 84 -8.40 -25.40 11.84
C ALA A 84 -8.61 -25.20 10.33
N PRO A 85 -9.80 -24.83 9.87
CA PRO A 85 -10.00 -24.46 8.47
C PRO A 85 -9.21 -23.18 8.12
N ILE A 86 -8.77 -23.11 6.85
CA ILE A 86 -8.10 -21.94 6.29
C ILE A 86 -8.98 -21.42 5.15
N VAL A 87 -9.40 -20.15 5.26
CA VAL A 87 -10.16 -19.44 4.24
C VAL A 87 -9.27 -18.37 3.62
N VAL A 88 -9.13 -18.39 2.30
CA VAL A 88 -8.34 -17.40 1.52
C VAL A 88 -9.25 -16.77 0.49
N ILE A 89 -9.34 -15.45 0.47
CA ILE A 89 -10.00 -14.73 -0.61
C ILE A 89 -8.98 -14.11 -1.56
N ALA A 90 -9.35 -13.87 -2.82
CA ALA A 90 -8.53 -13.13 -3.75
C ALA A 90 -8.68 -11.61 -3.54
N GLY A 91 -7.56 -10.91 -3.48
CA GLY A 91 -7.49 -9.45 -3.54
C GLY A 91 -7.36 -8.95 -5.00
N ASN A 92 -7.10 -7.66 -5.17
CA ASN A 92 -6.93 -7.06 -6.50
C ASN A 92 -5.65 -7.55 -7.20
N HIS A 93 -4.57 -7.82 -6.45
CA HIS A 93 -3.33 -8.38 -6.98
C HIS A 93 -3.42 -9.87 -7.36
N ASP A 94 -4.38 -10.60 -6.82
CA ASP A 94 -4.63 -12.01 -7.14
C ASP A 94 -5.65 -12.19 -8.27
N THR A 95 -6.35 -11.11 -8.67
CA THR A 95 -7.47 -11.16 -9.60
C THR A 95 -7.01 -10.90 -11.03
N PRO A 96 -7.05 -11.89 -11.94
CA PRO A 96 -6.68 -11.69 -13.34
C PRO A 96 -7.71 -10.81 -14.06
N ARG A 97 -7.25 -10.01 -15.02
CA ARG A 97 -8.14 -9.16 -15.85
C ARG A 97 -9.01 -9.97 -16.82
N SER A 98 -8.60 -11.19 -17.16
CA SER A 98 -9.34 -12.11 -18.03
C SER A 98 -9.85 -13.29 -17.24
N ALA A 99 -11.13 -13.59 -17.34
CA ALA A 99 -11.76 -14.76 -16.70
C ALA A 99 -11.17 -16.10 -17.17
N GLU A 100 -10.66 -16.18 -18.42
CA GLU A 100 -10.03 -17.38 -18.96
C GLU A 100 -8.75 -17.78 -18.23
N THR A 101 -8.02 -16.80 -17.68
CA THR A 101 -6.74 -17.08 -16.99
C THR A 101 -6.96 -17.79 -15.65
N GLY A 102 -8.08 -17.50 -14.95
CA GLY A 102 -8.30 -17.96 -13.58
C GLY A 102 -7.26 -17.46 -12.59
N THR A 103 -7.52 -17.61 -11.31
CA THR A 103 -6.52 -17.27 -10.27
C THR A 103 -5.64 -18.45 -9.94
N ILE A 104 -4.37 -18.21 -9.72
CA ILE A 104 -3.39 -19.21 -9.26
C ILE A 104 -3.75 -19.76 -7.86
N LEU A 105 -4.53 -19.02 -7.07
CA LEU A 105 -4.90 -19.42 -5.70
C LEU A 105 -5.69 -20.73 -5.67
N LYS A 106 -6.42 -21.08 -6.73
CA LYS A 106 -7.17 -22.35 -6.83
C LYS A 106 -6.29 -23.59 -6.69
N LEU A 107 -4.98 -23.50 -6.94
CA LEU A 107 -4.05 -24.64 -6.72
C LEU A 107 -4.02 -25.10 -5.26
N TYR A 108 -4.29 -24.19 -4.32
CA TYR A 108 -4.19 -24.51 -2.88
C TYR A 108 -5.43 -25.19 -2.33
N GLU A 109 -6.52 -25.28 -3.11
CA GLU A 109 -7.68 -26.12 -2.76
C GLU A 109 -7.28 -27.61 -2.61
N ALA A 110 -6.26 -28.06 -3.35
CA ALA A 110 -5.68 -29.39 -3.21
C ALA A 110 -5.11 -29.68 -1.81
N LEU A 111 -4.81 -28.65 -1.01
CA LEU A 111 -4.37 -28.76 0.38
C LEU A 111 -5.54 -28.70 1.38
N GLY A 112 -6.79 -28.66 0.92
CA GLY A 112 -7.96 -28.47 1.77
C GLY A 112 -8.12 -27.03 2.28
N VAL A 113 -7.57 -26.05 1.55
CA VAL A 113 -7.79 -24.62 1.81
C VAL A 113 -9.04 -24.17 1.07
N HIS A 114 -9.91 -23.41 1.73
CA HIS A 114 -11.09 -22.83 1.10
C HIS A 114 -10.71 -21.54 0.37
N VAL A 115 -10.56 -21.63 -0.93
CA VAL A 115 -10.23 -20.46 -1.79
C VAL A 115 -11.51 -19.87 -2.35
N VAL A 116 -11.66 -18.53 -2.25
CA VAL A 116 -12.77 -17.77 -2.82
C VAL A 116 -12.21 -16.63 -3.65
N ALA A 117 -12.38 -16.70 -4.98
CA ALA A 117 -11.68 -15.83 -5.89
C ALA A 117 -12.58 -15.00 -6.81
N ASP A 118 -13.68 -15.58 -7.28
CA ASP A 118 -14.46 -14.98 -8.37
C ASP A 118 -15.77 -14.33 -7.86
N GLN A 119 -16.51 -15.07 -7.03
CA GLN A 119 -17.81 -14.66 -6.49
C GLN A 119 -17.84 -14.81 -4.97
N ALA A 120 -18.69 -14.04 -4.30
CA ALA A 120 -18.91 -14.20 -2.87
C ALA A 120 -19.44 -15.61 -2.55
N ARG A 121 -18.89 -16.22 -1.53
CA ARG A 121 -19.27 -17.58 -1.11
C ARG A 121 -19.41 -17.64 0.40
N ARG A 122 -20.51 -18.26 0.84
CA ARG A 122 -20.71 -18.61 2.24
C ARG A 122 -20.15 -20.00 2.50
N ILE A 123 -19.40 -20.12 3.57
CA ILE A 123 -18.77 -21.37 4.01
C ILE A 123 -19.16 -21.58 5.46
N SER A 124 -19.81 -22.71 5.73
CA SER A 124 -20.23 -23.10 7.09
C SER A 124 -19.27 -24.10 7.67
N PHE A 125 -18.89 -23.91 8.92
CA PHE A 125 -18.04 -24.79 9.72
C PHE A 125 -18.83 -25.28 10.95
N PRO A 126 -19.60 -26.36 10.80
CA PRO A 126 -20.48 -26.85 11.89
C PRO A 126 -19.72 -27.13 13.18
N GLN A 127 -18.50 -27.65 13.09
CA GLN A 127 -17.65 -27.95 14.25
C GLN A 127 -17.26 -26.72 15.08
N LEU A 128 -17.37 -25.52 14.50
CA LEU A 128 -17.09 -24.22 15.14
C LEU A 128 -18.38 -23.42 15.39
N ASP A 129 -19.53 -23.94 14.98
CA ASP A 129 -20.80 -23.21 14.90
C ASP A 129 -20.63 -21.84 14.23
N CYS A 130 -19.87 -21.82 13.13
CA CYS A 130 -19.40 -20.61 12.46
C CYS A 130 -19.77 -20.62 10.97
N ALA A 131 -20.25 -19.46 10.48
CA ALA A 131 -20.44 -19.16 9.07
C ALA A 131 -19.53 -18.02 8.65
N VAL A 132 -18.77 -18.23 7.58
CA VAL A 132 -17.90 -17.22 6.97
C VAL A 132 -18.49 -16.78 5.63
N LEU A 133 -18.83 -15.50 5.48
CA LEU A 133 -19.10 -14.90 4.18
C LEU A 133 -17.79 -14.37 3.62
N ALA A 134 -17.23 -15.04 2.62
CA ALA A 134 -16.00 -14.70 1.95
C ALA A 134 -16.31 -13.94 0.64
N VAL A 135 -15.85 -12.69 0.56
CA VAL A 135 -16.14 -11.77 -0.54
C VAL A 135 -14.84 -11.31 -1.20
N PRO A 136 -14.43 -11.90 -2.32
CA PRO A 136 -13.20 -11.52 -3.01
C PRO A 136 -13.36 -10.17 -3.71
N HIS A 137 -12.25 -9.54 -4.04
CA HIS A 137 -12.20 -8.26 -4.76
C HIS A 137 -13.09 -8.25 -6.01
N GLN A 138 -13.03 -9.29 -6.85
CA GLN A 138 -13.78 -9.35 -8.09
C GLN A 138 -15.30 -9.26 -7.87
N ALA A 139 -15.81 -9.85 -6.80
CA ALA A 139 -17.24 -9.78 -6.45
C ALA A 139 -17.67 -8.36 -6.07
N LEU A 140 -16.79 -7.58 -5.44
CA LEU A 140 -17.05 -6.18 -5.07
C LEU A 140 -16.98 -5.23 -6.27
N MET A 141 -16.30 -5.62 -7.35
CA MET A 141 -16.19 -4.84 -8.58
C MET A 141 -17.32 -5.07 -9.58
N GLN A 142 -18.23 -6.01 -9.30
CA GLN A 142 -19.39 -6.26 -10.15
C GLN A 142 -20.42 -5.13 -10.02
N ALA A 143 -21.20 -4.92 -11.08
CA ALA A 143 -22.28 -3.92 -11.09
C ALA A 143 -23.33 -4.18 -9.99
N GLU A 144 -23.64 -5.47 -9.75
CA GLU A 144 -24.47 -5.91 -8.63
C GLU A 144 -23.58 -6.54 -7.56
N ARG A 145 -23.32 -5.80 -6.51
CA ARG A 145 -22.53 -6.29 -5.38
C ARG A 145 -23.30 -7.33 -4.59
N PRO A 146 -22.61 -8.35 -4.02
CA PRO A 146 -23.25 -9.36 -3.19
C PRO A 146 -23.88 -8.73 -1.94
N ALA A 147 -25.03 -9.24 -1.52
CA ALA A 147 -25.64 -8.83 -0.27
C ALA A 147 -24.81 -9.35 0.92
N LEU A 148 -24.28 -8.41 1.72
CA LEU A 148 -23.51 -8.72 2.92
C LEU A 148 -24.48 -8.93 4.10
N ARG A 149 -24.89 -10.19 4.33
CA ARG A 149 -25.82 -10.55 5.42
C ARG A 149 -25.29 -11.78 6.16
N PRO A 150 -25.36 -11.79 7.52
CA PRO A 150 -24.99 -12.96 8.32
C PRO A 150 -25.91 -14.15 8.07
N GLU A 151 -25.43 -15.35 8.41
CA GLU A 151 -26.19 -16.60 8.37
C GLU A 151 -27.12 -16.68 9.58
N ARG A 152 -28.40 -16.99 9.34
CA ARG A 152 -29.33 -17.26 10.41
C ARG A 152 -29.07 -18.68 10.95
N GLY A 153 -28.88 -18.77 12.27
CA GLY A 153 -28.70 -20.04 12.96
C GLY A 153 -27.25 -20.45 13.23
N ALA A 154 -26.25 -19.74 12.68
CA ALA A 154 -24.86 -19.90 13.12
C ALA A 154 -24.61 -19.03 14.36
N ALA A 155 -23.91 -19.57 15.36
CA ALA A 155 -23.56 -18.81 16.58
C ALA A 155 -22.52 -17.71 16.27
N HIS A 156 -21.66 -17.95 15.27
CA HIS A 156 -20.61 -17.00 14.88
C HIS A 156 -20.69 -16.66 13.39
N ASN A 157 -20.77 -15.37 13.08
CA ASN A 157 -20.83 -14.87 11.72
C ASN A 157 -19.63 -13.97 11.42
N ILE A 158 -18.78 -14.41 10.51
CA ILE A 158 -17.56 -13.72 10.09
C ILE A 158 -17.75 -13.22 8.65
N LEU A 159 -17.46 -11.92 8.43
CA LEU A 159 -17.33 -11.36 7.09
C LEU A 159 -15.84 -11.22 6.75
N VAL A 160 -15.43 -11.72 5.59
CA VAL A 160 -14.07 -11.56 5.07
C VAL A 160 -14.16 -10.87 3.72
N LEU A 161 -13.54 -9.72 3.54
CA LEU A 161 -13.57 -9.00 2.27
C LEU A 161 -12.28 -8.23 2.00
N HIS A 162 -12.03 -7.94 0.69
CA HIS A 162 -10.87 -7.18 0.25
C HIS A 162 -11.29 -5.93 -0.51
N GLY A 163 -11.07 -4.77 0.10
CA GLY A 163 -11.38 -3.45 -0.43
C GLY A 163 -11.01 -2.35 0.57
N VAL A 164 -11.07 -1.10 0.16
CA VAL A 164 -10.62 0.04 0.98
C VAL A 164 -11.79 0.97 1.28
N LEU A 165 -11.93 1.36 2.54
CA LEU A 165 -12.92 2.35 2.97
C LEU A 165 -12.54 3.74 2.45
N GLU A 166 -13.54 4.46 1.93
CA GLU A 166 -13.34 5.77 1.32
C GLU A 166 -12.87 6.83 2.31
N ASP A 167 -13.30 6.74 3.56
CA ASP A 167 -13.02 7.72 4.62
C ASP A 167 -11.66 7.56 5.29
N ILE A 168 -10.92 6.48 4.98
CA ILE A 168 -9.55 6.25 5.50
C ILE A 168 -8.46 6.42 4.43
N ILE A 169 -8.84 6.63 3.17
CA ILE A 169 -7.88 6.77 2.08
C ILE A 169 -7.19 8.14 2.17
N ASP A 170 -5.90 8.14 2.49
CA ASP A 170 -5.06 9.31 2.29
C ASP A 170 -4.95 9.61 0.78
N PRO A 171 -5.12 10.88 0.34
CA PRO A 171 -4.92 11.26 -1.06
C PRO A 171 -3.57 10.84 -1.64
N GLU A 172 -2.50 10.81 -0.82
CA GLU A 172 -1.19 10.29 -1.23
C GLU A 172 -1.20 8.77 -1.51
N TRP A 173 -2.12 8.03 -0.90
CA TRP A 173 -2.31 6.59 -1.09
C TRP A 173 -3.06 6.26 -2.37
N SER A 174 -4.06 7.07 -2.72
CA SER A 174 -4.97 6.81 -3.85
C SER A 174 -4.24 6.68 -5.20
N VAL A 175 -3.02 7.19 -5.29
CA VAL A 175 -2.19 7.13 -6.51
C VAL A 175 -1.47 5.79 -6.66
N SER A 176 -1.29 5.00 -5.59
CA SER A 176 -0.49 3.77 -5.62
C SER A 176 -1.31 2.48 -5.69
N ASP A 177 -2.57 2.50 -5.29
CA ASP A 177 -3.43 1.30 -5.23
C ASP A 177 -4.52 1.33 -6.32
N TYR A 178 -4.06 1.29 -7.58
CA TYR A 178 -4.96 1.19 -8.72
C TYR A 178 -5.76 -0.11 -8.66
N GLY A 179 -7.07 0.03 -8.45
CA GLY A 179 -8.03 -1.05 -8.65
C GLY A 179 -8.65 -1.65 -7.40
N SER A 180 -8.36 -1.15 -6.20
CA SER A 180 -9.06 -1.62 -4.99
C SER A 180 -10.54 -1.23 -5.00
N ALA A 181 -11.41 -2.17 -4.60
CA ALA A 181 -12.83 -1.90 -4.44
C ALA A 181 -13.04 -0.86 -3.32
N ARG A 182 -13.82 0.18 -3.61
CA ARG A 182 -14.17 1.20 -2.62
C ARG A 182 -15.38 0.78 -1.83
N LEU A 183 -15.32 0.95 -0.52
CA LEU A 183 -16.35 0.57 0.44
C LEU A 183 -16.72 1.76 1.31
N THR A 184 -17.95 1.79 1.77
CA THR A 184 -18.41 2.69 2.83
C THR A 184 -18.60 1.92 4.14
N ARG A 185 -18.63 2.61 5.27
CA ARG A 185 -18.95 1.97 6.56
C ARG A 185 -20.32 1.34 6.57
N ALA A 186 -21.27 1.92 5.82
CA ALA A 186 -22.62 1.39 5.66
C ALA A 186 -22.63 0.06 4.91
N ASP A 187 -21.76 -0.11 3.91
CA ASP A 187 -21.64 -1.37 3.17
C ASP A 187 -21.23 -2.53 4.10
N LEU A 188 -20.37 -2.28 5.09
CA LEU A 188 -19.91 -3.31 6.01
C LEU A 188 -21.02 -3.78 6.97
N ALA A 189 -21.94 -2.92 7.34
CA ALA A 189 -22.96 -3.18 8.37
C ALA A 189 -22.37 -3.91 9.60
N ALA A 190 -21.22 -3.45 10.09
CA ALA A 190 -20.36 -4.16 11.05
C ALA A 190 -21.11 -4.66 12.28
N ALA A 191 -22.11 -3.91 12.76
CA ALA A 191 -22.91 -4.30 13.92
C ALA A 191 -23.71 -5.61 13.76
N GLN A 192 -23.85 -6.12 12.52
CA GLN A 192 -24.55 -7.37 12.24
C GLN A 192 -23.64 -8.62 12.30
N TRP A 193 -22.32 -8.42 12.41
CA TRP A 193 -21.31 -9.47 12.36
C TRP A 193 -20.65 -9.65 13.71
N ASP A 194 -20.20 -10.85 14.03
CA ASP A 194 -19.34 -11.08 15.19
C ASP A 194 -17.91 -10.58 14.92
N TYR A 195 -17.46 -10.67 13.66
CA TYR A 195 -16.20 -10.06 13.22
C TYR A 195 -16.19 -9.77 11.73
N VAL A 196 -15.53 -8.66 11.34
CA VAL A 196 -15.29 -8.28 9.95
C VAL A 196 -13.78 -8.20 9.70
N ALA A 197 -13.27 -9.12 8.90
CA ALA A 197 -11.88 -9.20 8.50
C ALA A 197 -11.66 -8.50 7.15
N LEU A 198 -10.93 -7.38 7.16
CA LEU A 198 -10.68 -6.54 6.00
C LEU A 198 -9.25 -6.67 5.50
N GLY A 199 -9.07 -6.73 4.17
CA GLY A 199 -7.78 -6.59 3.48
C GLY A 199 -7.81 -5.45 2.46
N GLY A 200 -6.62 -5.07 1.96
CA GLY A 200 -6.42 -4.00 0.99
C GLY A 200 -5.88 -2.70 1.59
N TYR A 201 -5.77 -2.61 2.92
CA TYR A 201 -5.15 -1.50 3.62
C TYR A 201 -3.98 -1.99 4.47
N HIS A 202 -2.77 -1.64 4.07
CA HIS A 202 -1.54 -2.26 4.57
C HIS A 202 -1.11 -1.86 5.98
N VAL A 203 -1.85 -0.96 6.64
CA VAL A 203 -1.60 -0.55 8.03
C VAL A 203 -2.70 -1.08 8.93
N LEU A 204 -2.35 -1.55 10.12
CA LEU A 204 -3.32 -1.95 11.14
C LEU A 204 -4.31 -0.81 11.40
N HIS A 205 -5.61 -1.06 11.21
CA HIS A 205 -6.64 -0.04 11.37
C HIS A 205 -7.94 -0.62 11.91
N ASP A 206 -8.44 -0.05 12.99
CA ASP A 206 -9.75 -0.33 13.55
C ASP A 206 -10.83 0.49 12.83
N VAL A 207 -11.77 -0.19 12.22
CA VAL A 207 -12.93 0.43 11.56
C VAL A 207 -14.11 0.52 12.51
N ALA A 208 -14.30 -0.52 13.31
CA ALA A 208 -15.28 -0.63 14.38
C ALA A 208 -14.72 -1.61 15.44
N ALA A 209 -15.36 -1.73 16.58
CA ALA A 209 -14.92 -2.63 17.66
C ALA A 209 -14.68 -4.06 17.16
N ASN A 210 -15.47 -4.52 16.18
CA ASN A 210 -15.41 -5.85 15.59
C ASN A 210 -15.01 -5.86 14.10
N ALA A 211 -14.49 -4.78 13.55
CA ALA A 211 -14.12 -4.66 12.15
C ALA A 211 -12.72 -4.04 12.00
N TRP A 212 -11.78 -4.77 11.39
CA TRP A 212 -10.37 -4.40 11.37
C TRP A 212 -9.71 -4.69 10.02
N TYR A 213 -8.80 -3.82 9.63
CA TYR A 213 -7.72 -4.15 8.70
C TYR A 213 -6.54 -4.72 9.49
N ALA A 214 -6.10 -5.92 9.16
CA ALA A 214 -4.94 -6.54 9.81
C ALA A 214 -3.63 -5.84 9.41
N GLY A 215 -3.60 -5.21 8.24
CA GLY A 215 -2.40 -4.70 7.60
C GLY A 215 -1.58 -5.81 6.94
N SER A 216 -0.51 -5.42 6.28
CA SER A 216 0.44 -6.33 5.66
C SER A 216 1.46 -6.87 6.65
N LEU A 217 2.09 -8.02 6.33
CA LEU A 217 3.14 -8.63 7.17
C LEU A 217 4.51 -7.97 6.99
N GLU A 218 4.68 -7.21 5.91
CA GLU A 218 5.90 -6.47 5.58
C GLU A 218 5.52 -5.20 4.78
N TYR A 219 6.45 -4.26 4.62
CA TYR A 219 6.25 -3.09 3.78
C TYR A 219 6.32 -3.50 2.30
N VAL A 220 5.17 -3.57 1.66
CA VAL A 220 5.00 -4.09 0.30
C VAL A 220 4.53 -3.02 -0.70
N ASN A 221 4.61 -1.77 -0.33
CA ASN A 221 4.28 -0.63 -1.17
C ASN A 221 5.57 0.11 -1.57
N PRO A 222 5.75 0.50 -2.87
CA PRO A 222 6.87 1.32 -3.29
C PRO A 222 7.01 2.65 -2.53
N ARG A 223 5.90 3.16 -2.00
CA ARG A 223 5.82 4.37 -1.16
C ARG A 223 5.64 4.04 0.32
N ALA A 224 6.40 3.10 0.85
CA ALA A 224 6.29 2.63 2.24
C ALA A 224 6.36 3.75 3.31
N TRP A 225 6.94 4.91 2.97
CA TRP A 225 7.11 6.03 3.89
C TRP A 225 5.80 6.65 4.39
N VAL A 226 4.72 6.57 3.62
CA VAL A 226 3.38 6.99 4.06
C VAL A 226 2.91 6.06 5.16
N GLN A 227 3.05 4.75 4.97
CA GLN A 227 2.70 3.74 5.97
C GLN A 227 3.51 3.90 7.26
N VAL A 228 4.83 4.13 7.14
CA VAL A 228 5.73 4.36 8.31
C VAL A 228 5.26 5.57 9.12
N ARG A 229 4.90 6.69 8.46
CA ARG A 229 4.40 7.89 9.16
C ARG A 229 3.05 7.63 9.82
N GLU A 230 2.15 6.94 9.13
CA GLU A 230 0.84 6.61 9.68
C GLU A 230 0.94 5.67 10.89
N GLU A 231 1.73 4.61 10.78
CA GLU A 231 2.00 3.69 11.91
C GLU A 231 2.55 4.45 13.12
N ALA A 232 3.49 5.39 12.89
CA ALA A 232 4.03 6.22 13.95
C ALA A 232 2.98 7.15 14.58
N SER A 233 2.13 7.79 13.76
CA SER A 233 1.08 8.71 14.25
C SER A 233 -0.01 8.00 15.06
N ARG A 234 -0.26 6.72 14.77
CA ARG A 234 -1.26 5.88 15.42
C ARG A 234 -0.68 4.95 16.50
N ASN A 235 0.63 5.04 16.77
CA ASN A 235 1.35 4.13 17.68
C ASN A 235 1.17 2.64 17.32
N VAL A 236 1.08 2.33 16.03
CA VAL A 236 1.03 0.95 15.55
C VAL A 236 2.44 0.34 15.65
N PRO A 237 2.61 -0.85 16.23
CA PRO A 237 3.94 -1.43 16.46
C PRO A 237 4.63 -1.98 15.20
N GLY A 238 4.10 -1.66 14.02
CA GLY A 238 4.61 -2.07 12.70
C GLY A 238 3.76 -3.16 12.06
N LYS A 239 4.38 -4.06 11.33
CA LYS A 239 3.71 -5.08 10.51
C LYS A 239 3.40 -6.34 11.32
N GLY A 240 2.25 -6.97 11.01
CA GLY A 240 1.79 -8.14 11.75
C GLY A 240 0.42 -8.65 11.31
N TYR A 241 -0.20 -9.43 12.18
CA TYR A 241 -1.53 -10.00 11.99
C TYR A 241 -2.36 -9.91 13.27
N LEU A 242 -3.64 -10.25 13.19
CA LEU A 242 -4.55 -10.19 14.33
C LEU A 242 -4.93 -11.58 14.81
N LEU A 243 -4.96 -11.75 16.14
CA LEU A 243 -5.67 -12.83 16.82
C LEU A 243 -6.93 -12.24 17.46
N VAL A 244 -8.07 -12.86 17.24
CA VAL A 244 -9.38 -12.35 17.63
C VAL A 244 -10.13 -13.43 18.38
N ASP A 245 -10.62 -13.11 19.57
CA ASP A 245 -11.55 -13.96 20.31
C ASP A 245 -12.99 -13.65 19.89
N VAL A 246 -13.69 -14.61 19.31
CA VAL A 246 -15.06 -14.50 18.82
C VAL A 246 -15.97 -15.40 19.69
N PRO A 247 -17.11 -14.91 20.19
CA PRO A 247 -17.65 -13.54 20.13
C PRO A 247 -16.90 -12.58 21.07
N GLY A 248 -17.24 -11.29 20.95
CA GLY A 248 -16.65 -10.22 21.77
C GLY A 248 -15.53 -9.45 21.06
N ALA A 249 -15.01 -10.01 19.95
CA ALA A 249 -14.02 -9.39 19.05
C ALA A 249 -12.81 -8.78 19.80
N HIS A 250 -12.41 -9.42 20.93
CA HIS A 250 -11.16 -9.01 21.59
C HIS A 250 -10.00 -9.27 20.67
N THR A 251 -9.40 -8.20 20.19
CA THR A 251 -8.39 -8.22 19.14
C THR A 251 -7.01 -8.00 19.72
N THR A 252 -6.09 -8.92 19.45
CA THR A 252 -4.68 -8.84 19.83
C THR A 252 -3.83 -8.75 18.58
N PHE A 253 -3.08 -7.65 18.43
CA PHE A 253 -2.10 -7.52 17.35
C PHE A 253 -0.83 -8.33 17.66
N ARG A 254 -0.40 -9.10 16.67
CA ARG A 254 0.80 -9.95 16.71
C ARG A 254 1.83 -9.40 15.73
N PRO A 255 2.84 -8.64 16.20
CA PRO A 255 3.86 -8.10 15.32
C PRO A 255 4.77 -9.22 14.78
N VAL A 256 5.18 -9.10 13.51
CA VAL A 256 6.18 -10.00 12.91
C VAL A 256 7.54 -9.68 13.50
N ALA A 257 8.11 -10.64 14.23
CA ALA A 257 9.42 -10.48 14.87
C ALA A 257 10.55 -10.38 13.83
N GLY A 258 11.50 -9.47 14.05
CA GLY A 258 12.73 -9.36 13.25
C GLY A 258 12.52 -8.89 11.81
N ALA A 259 11.37 -8.28 11.49
CA ALA A 259 11.17 -7.62 10.22
C ALA A 259 12.20 -6.49 10.02
N ARG A 260 12.58 -6.27 8.76
CA ARG A 260 13.49 -5.17 8.40
C ARG A 260 12.81 -3.83 8.67
N LYS A 261 13.54 -2.91 9.29
CA LYS A 261 12.99 -1.60 9.61
C LYS A 261 13.08 -0.64 8.43
N HIS A 262 12.05 0.19 8.31
CA HIS A 262 12.05 1.37 7.45
C HIS A 262 12.30 2.58 8.34
N LEU A 263 13.47 3.19 8.21
CA LEU A 263 13.94 4.30 9.04
C LEU A 263 13.75 5.62 8.29
N ASP A 264 12.74 6.39 8.65
CA ASP A 264 12.55 7.76 8.18
C ASP A 264 13.29 8.69 9.15
N LEU A 265 14.55 9.04 8.80
CA LEU A 265 15.39 9.84 9.67
C LEU A 265 14.85 11.27 9.79
N PRO A 266 15.01 11.94 10.96
CA PRO A 266 14.58 13.31 11.11
C PRO A 266 15.18 14.21 10.03
N PRO A 267 14.37 15.02 9.33
CA PRO A 267 14.84 15.81 8.20
C PRO A 267 15.88 16.86 8.62
N ILE A 268 16.62 17.35 7.62
CA ILE A 268 17.59 18.45 7.77
C ILE A 268 17.08 19.63 6.96
N HIS A 269 17.19 20.84 7.51
CA HIS A 269 16.95 22.10 6.81
C HIS A 269 18.29 22.70 6.41
N GLY A 270 18.57 22.70 5.08
CA GLY A 270 19.87 23.06 4.52
C GLY A 270 20.00 24.52 4.09
N ALA A 271 18.97 25.36 4.33
CA ALA A 271 19.05 26.79 3.97
C ALA A 271 20.25 27.48 4.63
N GLY A 272 21.10 28.08 3.82
CA GLY A 272 22.29 28.80 4.30
C GLY A 272 23.45 27.91 4.78
N LEU A 273 23.32 26.57 4.74
CA LEU A 273 24.39 25.67 5.14
C LEU A 273 25.38 25.45 3.99
N THR A 274 26.65 25.31 4.34
CA THR A 274 27.71 24.83 3.44
C THR A 274 27.61 23.31 3.24
N ALA A 275 28.23 22.78 2.19
CA ALA A 275 28.27 21.33 1.95
C ALA A 275 28.86 20.57 3.15
N ARG A 276 29.97 21.07 3.72
CA ARG A 276 30.60 20.48 4.89
C ARG A 276 29.65 20.39 6.11
N GLN A 277 28.91 21.48 6.38
CA GLN A 277 27.94 21.48 7.50
C GLN A 277 26.79 20.49 7.26
N LEU A 278 26.33 20.36 6.00
CA LEU A 278 25.34 19.35 5.64
C LEU A 278 25.88 17.93 5.80
N ASP A 279 27.10 17.66 5.36
CA ASP A 279 27.75 16.35 5.52
C ASP A 279 27.88 15.97 6.98
N GLU A 280 28.27 16.92 7.85
CA GLU A 280 28.34 16.73 9.30
C GLU A 280 26.96 16.39 9.89
N GLN A 281 25.88 17.09 9.47
CA GLN A 281 24.52 16.82 9.93
C GLN A 281 23.99 15.46 9.40
N ILE A 282 24.25 15.13 8.14
CA ILE A 282 23.90 13.83 7.56
C ILE A 282 24.58 12.70 8.37
N ALA A 283 25.89 12.84 8.65
CA ALA A 283 26.64 11.87 9.45
C ALA A 283 26.05 11.70 10.86
N GLN A 284 25.66 12.82 11.51
CA GLN A 284 25.01 12.80 12.82
C GLN A 284 23.65 12.07 12.80
N ARG A 285 22.80 12.32 11.78
CA ARG A 285 21.51 11.62 11.62
C ARG A 285 21.71 10.11 11.42
N VAL A 286 22.69 9.72 10.60
CA VAL A 286 23.02 8.32 10.35
C VAL A 286 23.58 7.65 11.61
N ALA A 287 24.49 8.29 12.33
CA ALA A 287 25.08 7.75 13.55
C ALA A 287 24.08 7.64 14.71
N GLY A 288 23.10 8.57 14.77
CA GLY A 288 22.07 8.60 15.81
C GLY A 288 20.89 7.65 15.55
N SER A 289 20.85 6.95 14.41
CA SER A 289 19.71 6.07 14.07
C SER A 289 19.64 4.85 15.01
N LYS A 290 18.42 4.48 15.37
CA LYS A 290 18.13 3.27 16.17
C LYS A 290 17.00 2.48 15.53
N PRO A 291 17.25 1.25 15.05
CA PRO A 291 18.57 0.58 14.96
C PRO A 291 19.54 1.32 14.04
N ALA A 292 20.81 0.87 13.99
CA ALA A 292 21.76 1.36 13.00
C ALA A 292 21.26 1.11 11.57
N ILE A 293 21.76 1.89 10.60
CA ILE A 293 21.29 1.82 9.20
C ILE A 293 21.61 0.49 8.49
N ASP A 294 22.50 -0.32 9.07
CA ASP A 294 23.01 -1.54 8.44
C ASP A 294 21.87 -2.51 8.11
N ASP A 295 21.79 -2.88 6.83
CA ASP A 295 20.74 -3.73 6.27
C ASP A 295 19.30 -3.18 6.41
N GLN A 296 19.10 -1.94 6.84
CA GLN A 296 17.77 -1.32 6.92
C GLN A 296 17.41 -0.58 5.61
N VAL A 297 16.11 -0.27 5.44
CA VAL A 297 15.65 0.67 4.42
C VAL A 297 15.59 2.05 5.06
N VAL A 298 16.38 3.00 4.54
CA VAL A 298 16.60 4.30 5.19
C VAL A 298 16.25 5.43 4.23
N ARG A 299 15.52 6.43 4.73
CA ARG A 299 15.31 7.71 4.05
C ARG A 299 15.80 8.85 4.93
N LEU A 300 16.46 9.84 4.29
CA LEU A 300 16.78 11.12 4.89
C LEU A 300 16.40 12.22 3.90
N ILE A 301 15.54 13.13 4.32
CA ILE A 301 15.15 14.31 3.51
C ILE A 301 15.97 15.49 3.96
N VAL A 302 16.53 16.22 3.00
CA VAL A 302 17.26 17.49 3.22
C VAL A 302 16.57 18.57 2.41
N TYR A 303 15.90 19.50 3.09
CA TYR A 303 15.16 20.60 2.48
C TYR A 303 16.05 21.81 2.20
N ASP A 304 15.65 22.63 1.24
CA ASP A 304 16.18 23.97 0.95
C ASP A 304 17.67 24.00 0.62
N VAL A 305 18.15 23.00 -0.11
CA VAL A 305 19.57 22.91 -0.48
C VAL A 305 19.83 23.62 -1.80
N ALA A 306 20.72 24.60 -1.81
CA ALA A 306 21.18 25.26 -3.03
C ALA A 306 21.82 24.23 -3.99
N ALA A 307 21.60 24.39 -5.30
CA ALA A 307 22.08 23.42 -6.30
C ALA A 307 23.61 23.25 -6.30
N ALA A 308 24.38 24.29 -5.97
CA ALA A 308 25.83 24.21 -5.81
C ALA A 308 26.20 23.35 -4.60
N THR A 309 25.63 23.65 -3.44
CA THR A 309 25.85 22.92 -2.19
C THR A 309 25.52 21.42 -2.32
N GLY A 310 24.41 21.09 -3.01
CA GLY A 310 24.03 19.69 -3.22
C GLY A 310 24.99 18.93 -4.13
N ARG A 311 25.70 19.61 -5.04
CA ARG A 311 26.75 18.98 -5.89
C ARG A 311 28.06 18.73 -5.14
N ASP A 312 28.34 19.56 -4.13
CA ASP A 312 29.59 19.55 -3.38
C ASP A 312 29.54 18.65 -2.13
N LEU A 313 28.43 17.88 -1.93
CA LEU A 313 28.32 16.92 -0.84
C LEU A 313 29.37 15.79 -0.93
N ASP A 314 29.71 15.21 0.21
CA ASP A 314 30.62 14.06 0.30
C ASP A 314 29.99 12.78 -0.32
N HIS A 315 30.04 12.70 -1.64
CA HIS A 315 29.54 11.52 -2.37
C HIS A 315 30.21 10.19 -1.99
N PRO A 316 31.51 10.15 -1.65
CA PRO A 316 32.14 8.94 -1.07
C PRO A 316 31.44 8.48 0.21
N ALA A 317 31.19 9.37 1.19
CA ALA A 317 30.51 9.01 2.42
C ALA A 317 29.06 8.54 2.14
N ILE A 318 28.33 9.23 1.26
CA ILE A 318 26.98 8.84 0.84
C ILE A 318 26.98 7.43 0.22
N ARG A 319 27.98 7.10 -0.63
CA ARG A 319 28.13 5.75 -1.18
C ARG A 319 28.35 4.69 -0.10
N GLN A 320 29.10 5.02 0.96
CA GLN A 320 29.28 4.10 2.10
C GLN A 320 27.96 3.83 2.82
N TYR A 321 27.12 4.86 3.05
CA TYR A 321 25.78 4.66 3.63
C TYR A 321 24.90 3.78 2.74
N LYS A 322 24.92 4.01 1.41
CA LYS A 322 24.22 3.16 0.44
C LYS A 322 24.70 1.71 0.41
N ALA A 323 26.00 1.48 0.66
CA ALA A 323 26.57 0.13 0.71
C ALA A 323 26.16 -0.62 1.99
N ARG A 324 26.07 0.09 3.13
CA ARG A 324 25.70 -0.48 4.43
C ARG A 324 24.22 -0.81 4.54
N ALA A 325 23.35 0.12 4.14
CA ALA A 325 21.91 -0.08 4.17
C ALA A 325 21.45 -1.07 3.08
N LEU A 326 20.29 -1.67 3.24
CA LEU A 326 19.63 -2.36 2.13
C LEU A 326 19.31 -1.37 1.02
N ASN A 327 18.76 -0.23 1.40
CA ASN A 327 18.56 0.95 0.56
C ASN A 327 18.74 2.21 1.40
N PHE A 328 19.54 3.17 0.92
CA PHE A 328 19.68 4.47 1.54
C PHE A 328 19.25 5.55 0.53
N HIS A 329 18.10 6.15 0.77
CA HIS A 329 17.54 7.22 -0.05
C HIS A 329 17.80 8.59 0.60
N LEU A 330 18.76 9.33 0.05
CA LEU A 330 18.98 10.73 0.39
C LEU A 330 18.19 11.60 -0.59
N ASP A 331 17.12 12.22 -0.09
CA ASP A 331 16.21 13.10 -0.86
C ASP A 331 16.62 14.57 -0.64
N VAL A 332 17.43 15.10 -1.54
CA VAL A 332 17.91 16.47 -1.47
C VAL A 332 16.97 17.37 -2.27
N ARG A 333 16.21 18.20 -1.57
CA ARG A 333 15.21 19.11 -2.14
C ARG A 333 15.77 20.52 -2.26
N ARG A 334 15.57 21.11 -3.42
CA ARG A 334 15.90 22.53 -3.64
C ARG A 334 14.87 23.42 -2.93
N PRO A 335 15.25 24.67 -2.61
CA PRO A 335 14.29 25.67 -2.17
C PRO A 335 13.15 25.77 -3.19
N GLU A 336 11.93 25.83 -2.70
CA GLU A 336 10.81 26.16 -3.58
C GLU A 336 11.13 27.52 -4.23
N PRO A 337 11.01 27.63 -5.57
CA PRO A 337 11.16 28.90 -6.20
C PRO A 337 10.15 29.83 -5.54
N GLN A 338 10.65 30.80 -4.75
CA GLN A 338 9.79 31.89 -4.32
C GLN A 338 9.19 32.42 -5.62
N ARG A 339 7.90 32.22 -5.80
CA ARG A 339 7.14 33.02 -6.75
C ARG A 339 7.37 34.45 -6.24
N VAL A 340 8.42 35.07 -6.74
CA VAL A 340 8.51 36.52 -6.71
C VAL A 340 7.21 36.91 -7.41
N VAL A 341 6.22 37.30 -6.61
CA VAL A 341 5.13 38.11 -7.12
C VAL A 341 5.87 39.29 -7.68
N GLY A 342 6.21 39.18 -8.97
CA GLY A 342 6.99 40.17 -9.63
C GLY A 342 6.24 41.46 -9.41
N VAL A 343 6.88 42.36 -8.69
CA VAL A 343 6.64 43.78 -8.95
C VAL A 343 7.02 43.90 -10.42
N GLY A 344 6.03 43.57 -11.29
CA GLY A 344 6.15 43.74 -12.71
C GLY A 344 6.56 45.17 -12.90
N ALA A 345 7.59 45.39 -13.69
CA ALA A 345 7.86 46.72 -14.20
C ALA A 345 6.50 47.32 -14.60
N PRO A 346 6.21 48.59 -14.26
CA PRO A 346 4.91 49.19 -14.55
C PRO A 346 4.76 49.26 -16.08
N GLY A 347 4.00 48.34 -16.64
CA GLY A 347 3.79 48.24 -18.07
C GLY A 347 3.35 46.81 -18.50
N ARG A 348 2.06 46.60 -18.58
CA ARG A 348 1.32 45.47 -19.11
C ARG A 348 1.22 44.22 -18.18
N ARG A 349 0.13 44.18 -17.46
CA ARG A 349 -0.45 42.90 -17.05
C ARG A 349 -0.91 42.16 -18.34
N GLN A 350 -0.11 41.23 -18.84
CA GLN A 350 -0.58 40.33 -19.88
C GLN A 350 -1.62 39.42 -19.25
N THR A 351 -2.82 39.42 -19.79
CA THR A 351 -3.85 38.46 -19.42
C THR A 351 -3.47 37.08 -19.96
N LEU A 352 -4.07 36.01 -19.41
CA LEU A 352 -3.85 34.66 -19.93
C LEU A 352 -4.20 34.54 -21.43
N PRO A 353 -5.29 35.17 -21.93
CA PRO A 353 -5.57 35.27 -23.36
C PRO A 353 -4.45 35.98 -24.17
N ASP A 354 -3.84 37.05 -23.61
CA ASP A 354 -2.73 37.76 -24.29
C ASP A 354 -1.48 36.89 -24.39
N THR A 355 -1.17 36.17 -23.32
CA THR A 355 -0.04 35.20 -23.29
C THR A 355 -0.26 34.09 -24.31
N LEU A 356 -1.50 33.59 -24.41
CA LEU A 356 -1.85 32.55 -25.38
C LEU A 356 -1.78 33.05 -26.82
N ARG A 357 -2.23 34.28 -27.09
CA ARG A 357 -2.10 34.91 -28.41
C ARG A 357 -0.63 35.01 -28.82
N GLU A 358 0.22 35.48 -27.93
CA GLU A 358 1.67 35.63 -28.21
C GLU A 358 2.32 34.27 -28.47
N PHE A 359 1.98 33.24 -27.66
CA PHE A 359 2.49 31.89 -27.82
C PHE A 359 2.07 31.24 -29.15
N LEU A 360 0.78 31.28 -29.46
CA LEU A 360 0.24 30.70 -30.70
C LEU A 360 0.69 31.45 -31.95
N GLY A 361 0.86 32.80 -31.83
CA GLY A 361 1.38 33.63 -32.90
C GLY A 361 2.81 33.29 -33.33
N ARG A 362 3.63 32.71 -32.42
CA ARG A 362 5.02 32.32 -32.70
C ARG A 362 5.21 30.86 -33.06
N ARG A 363 4.19 30.01 -32.90
CA ARG A 363 4.32 28.58 -33.14
C ARG A 363 4.41 28.30 -34.66
N PRO A 364 5.32 27.41 -35.11
CA PRO A 364 5.31 26.95 -36.49
C PRO A 364 3.96 26.25 -36.81
N LEU A 365 3.39 26.61 -37.96
CA LEU A 365 2.14 26.00 -38.47
C LEU A 365 2.42 25.38 -39.84
N ASP A 366 1.69 24.32 -40.15
CA ASP A 366 1.69 23.75 -41.48
C ASP A 366 1.07 24.72 -42.51
N ALA A 367 1.50 24.64 -43.77
CA ALA A 367 1.21 25.63 -44.80
C ALA A 367 -0.28 25.87 -45.11
N ASP A 368 -1.14 24.94 -44.69
CA ASP A 368 -2.57 24.96 -44.97
C ASP A 368 -3.41 25.55 -43.82
N LEU A 369 -2.79 25.99 -42.72
CA LEU A 369 -3.50 26.52 -41.57
C LEU A 369 -3.38 28.06 -41.52
N ASP A 370 -4.55 28.71 -41.45
CA ASP A 370 -4.61 30.16 -41.19
C ASP A 370 -4.22 30.50 -39.75
N ARG A 371 -3.19 31.32 -39.62
CA ARG A 371 -2.63 31.70 -38.30
C ARG A 371 -3.61 32.49 -37.45
N ASP A 372 -4.34 33.42 -38.07
CA ASP A 372 -5.25 34.30 -37.34
C ASP A 372 -6.46 33.50 -36.82
N GLU A 373 -6.95 32.57 -37.64
CA GLU A 373 -8.01 31.68 -37.24
C GLU A 373 -7.58 30.71 -36.14
N PHE A 374 -6.35 30.18 -36.22
CA PHE A 374 -5.77 29.30 -35.19
C PHE A 374 -5.64 30.03 -33.84
N VAL A 375 -5.16 31.25 -33.83
CA VAL A 375 -5.05 32.08 -32.62
C VAL A 375 -6.43 32.42 -32.05
N ARG A 376 -7.39 32.78 -32.91
CA ARG A 376 -8.77 33.10 -32.51
C ARG A 376 -9.43 31.89 -31.82
N LEU A 377 -9.35 30.71 -32.43
CA LEU A 377 -9.90 29.47 -31.87
C LEU A 377 -9.26 29.10 -30.53
N GLY A 378 -7.95 29.27 -30.38
CA GLY A 378 -7.24 29.03 -29.12
C GLY A 378 -7.73 29.92 -27.99
N VAL A 379 -7.95 31.22 -28.24
CA VAL A 379 -8.47 32.17 -27.26
C VAL A 379 -9.93 31.83 -26.90
N GLU A 380 -10.76 31.54 -27.92
CA GLU A 380 -12.16 31.19 -27.71
C GLU A 380 -12.33 29.90 -26.87
N TYR A 381 -11.44 28.92 -27.06
CA TYR A 381 -11.41 27.71 -26.24
C TYR A 381 -11.04 28.00 -24.78
N LEU A 382 -10.07 28.89 -24.56
CA LEU A 382 -9.68 29.32 -23.23
C LEU A 382 -10.81 30.03 -22.48
N ASP A 383 -11.53 30.92 -23.17
CA ASP A 383 -12.66 31.67 -22.59
C ASP A 383 -13.82 30.74 -22.23
N ARG A 384 -14.09 29.70 -23.05
CA ARG A 384 -15.10 28.68 -22.77
C ARG A 384 -14.80 27.87 -21.52
N VAL A 385 -13.55 27.36 -21.41
CA VAL A 385 -13.11 26.58 -20.25
C VAL A 385 -13.05 27.44 -18.97
N GLY A 386 -12.69 28.71 -19.11
CA GLY A 386 -12.67 29.68 -18.00
C GLY A 386 -14.07 30.03 -17.49
N GLY A 387 -15.08 30.04 -18.37
CA GLY A 387 -16.48 30.28 -18.01
C GLY A 387 -17.15 29.11 -17.29
N GLU A 388 -16.91 27.89 -17.73
CA GLU A 388 -17.45 26.69 -17.09
C GLU A 388 -16.89 26.45 -15.66
N GLY A 389 -15.67 26.90 -15.38
CA GLY A 389 -15.06 26.81 -14.03
C GLY A 389 -15.62 27.84 -13.04
N ALA A 390 -16.22 28.93 -13.51
CA ALA A 390 -16.80 29.95 -12.65
C ALA A 390 -18.26 29.62 -12.22
N GLU A 391 -19.01 28.88 -13.04
CA GLU A 391 -20.38 28.44 -12.69
C GLU A 391 -20.41 27.22 -11.77
N ALA A 392 -19.33 26.43 -11.67
CA ALA A 392 -19.21 25.29 -10.76
C ALA A 392 -18.78 25.67 -9.33
N SER A 393 -18.53 26.97 -9.07
CA SER A 393 -18.03 27.49 -7.78
C SER A 393 -18.97 28.55 -7.14
N ALA A 394 -20.20 28.70 -7.64
CA ALA A 394 -21.21 29.61 -7.09
C ALA A 394 -22.33 28.88 -6.33
#